data_283436f73114adf23b79d4025948f92c
#
_entry.id   283436f73114adf23b79d4025948f92c
#
_cell.length_a   1.000
_cell.length_b   1.000
_cell.length_c   1.000
_cell.angle_alpha   90.00
_cell.angle_beta   90.00
_cell.angle_gamma   90.00
#
_symmetry.space_group_name_H-M   'P 1'
#
loop_
_entity.id
_entity.type
_entity.pdbx_description
1 polymer ?
#
loop_
_entity_poly.entity_id
_entity_poly.type
_entity_poly.pdbx_seq_one_letter_code
_entity_poly.pdbx_strand_id
1 'polypeptide(L)'
;MSVKASESSDKTFFYEGIASEFDATMNMYDTSKRVRIVFDELLPESLSGKLLLDAGCGTGWFSKKAAQRGANVVSLDLGVGLLKETAKKVDSLLVAGTAMNLCFRDHTFDVVVSSEMLEHTSDPRISFRELARVVKPNGLFVLTTPNKVWHFSVVLANALNIRRYKGYENWVRWPDLQTWSIDNRLGVLEMRGFHLFPFQWKLFHTLLTFLDRFGRSSLGKLMINVAVKARKN
;
A
#
# COMPACT_ATOMS: atom_id res chain seq x y z
N MET A 1 -25.48 -12.52 -17.25
CA MET A 1 -25.01 -11.97 -15.94
C MET A 1 -23.89 -12.80 -15.29
N SER A 2 -23.74 -14.10 -15.58
CA SER A 2 -22.74 -15.00 -14.97
C SER A 2 -21.26 -14.70 -15.34
N VAL A 3 -20.94 -14.37 -16.58
CA VAL A 3 -19.53 -14.16 -17.04
C VAL A 3 -18.88 -12.94 -16.40
N LYS A 4 -19.59 -11.82 -16.23
CA LYS A 4 -19.02 -10.61 -15.58
C LYS A 4 -18.76 -10.79 -14.08
N ALA A 5 -19.52 -11.65 -13.41
CA ALA A 5 -19.31 -11.94 -11.99
C ALA A 5 -18.08 -12.84 -11.75
N SER A 6 -17.80 -13.80 -12.64
CA SER A 6 -16.63 -14.67 -12.56
C SER A 6 -15.33 -13.88 -12.88
N GLU A 7 -15.31 -13.04 -13.90
CA GLU A 7 -14.16 -12.17 -14.21
C GLU A 7 -13.83 -11.18 -13.08
N SER A 8 -14.86 -10.65 -12.40
CA SER A 8 -14.67 -9.78 -11.24
C SER A 8 -14.06 -10.53 -10.06
N SER A 9 -14.49 -11.77 -9.82
CA SER A 9 -13.94 -12.64 -8.77
C SER A 9 -12.47 -12.97 -9.03
N ASP A 10 -12.13 -13.37 -10.25
CA ASP A 10 -10.76 -13.73 -10.64
C ASP A 10 -9.78 -12.54 -10.49
N LYS A 11 -10.23 -11.31 -10.80
CA LYS A 11 -9.42 -10.11 -10.61
C LYS A 11 -9.17 -9.79 -9.13
N THR A 12 -10.17 -10.02 -8.29
CA THR A 12 -10.11 -9.75 -6.85
C THR A 12 -9.15 -10.70 -6.12
N PHE A 13 -9.12 -11.99 -6.52
CA PHE A 13 -8.32 -13.02 -5.86
C PHE A 13 -7.04 -13.39 -6.60
N PHE A 14 -6.55 -12.54 -7.50
CA PHE A 14 -5.36 -12.83 -8.29
C PHE A 14 -4.16 -13.24 -7.42
N TYR A 15 -3.89 -12.54 -6.34
CA TYR A 15 -2.74 -12.79 -5.47
C TYR A 15 -2.88 -14.06 -4.63
N GLU A 16 -4.10 -14.52 -4.35
CA GLU A 16 -4.32 -15.79 -3.64
C GLU A 16 -3.74 -16.98 -4.41
N GLY A 17 -3.87 -16.96 -5.75
CA GLY A 17 -3.36 -18.03 -6.62
C GLY A 17 -1.84 -18.16 -6.65
N ILE A 18 -1.10 -17.16 -6.20
CA ILE A 18 0.37 -17.13 -6.20
C ILE A 18 0.98 -16.90 -4.81
N ALA A 19 0.18 -17.03 -3.74
CA ALA A 19 0.58 -16.63 -2.39
C ALA A 19 1.91 -17.28 -1.94
N SER A 20 2.12 -18.56 -2.20
CA SER A 20 3.35 -19.30 -1.83
C SER A 20 4.59 -18.85 -2.61
N GLU A 21 4.41 -18.30 -3.81
CA GLU A 21 5.49 -17.84 -4.67
C GLU A 21 5.61 -16.31 -4.68
N PHE A 22 4.74 -15.61 -3.95
CA PHE A 22 4.61 -14.17 -4.00
C PHE A 22 5.93 -13.46 -3.67
N ASP A 23 6.60 -13.86 -2.59
CA ASP A 23 7.89 -13.27 -2.20
C ASP A 23 8.98 -13.47 -3.27
N ALA A 24 8.96 -14.59 -3.99
CA ALA A 24 9.92 -14.86 -5.07
C ALA A 24 9.65 -14.00 -6.32
N THR A 25 8.40 -13.57 -6.50
CA THR A 25 8.00 -12.72 -7.63
C THR A 25 8.10 -11.22 -7.33
N MET A 26 8.20 -10.85 -6.05
CA MET A 26 8.29 -9.45 -5.62
C MET A 26 9.62 -8.80 -6.02
N ASN A 27 9.55 -7.54 -6.40
CA ASN A 27 10.74 -6.73 -6.53
C ASN A 27 11.23 -6.28 -5.14
N MET A 28 12.19 -7.03 -4.56
CA MET A 28 12.70 -6.77 -3.21
C MET A 28 13.37 -5.40 -3.05
N TYR A 29 13.91 -4.81 -4.13
CA TYR A 29 14.44 -3.45 -4.08
C TYR A 29 13.32 -2.44 -3.79
N ASP A 30 12.21 -2.53 -4.51
CA ASP A 30 11.04 -1.66 -4.31
C ASP A 30 10.40 -1.91 -2.94
N THR A 31 10.17 -3.17 -2.56
CA THR A 31 9.57 -3.52 -1.27
C THR A 31 10.41 -3.00 -0.11
N SER A 32 11.72 -3.24 -0.12
CA SER A 32 12.62 -2.74 0.92
C SER A 32 12.63 -1.23 1.00
N LYS A 33 12.55 -0.55 -0.15
CA LYS A 33 12.45 0.90 -0.21
C LYS A 33 11.17 1.44 0.40
N ARG A 34 10.03 0.84 0.07
CA ARG A 34 8.74 1.21 0.66
C ARG A 34 8.72 1.00 2.17
N VAL A 35 9.21 -0.14 2.64
CA VAL A 35 9.35 -0.41 4.09
C VAL A 35 10.21 0.67 4.74
N ARG A 36 11.36 1.03 4.16
CA ARG A 36 12.22 2.11 4.68
C ARG A 36 11.49 3.44 4.69
N ILE A 37 10.85 3.85 3.60
CA ILE A 37 10.10 5.11 3.53
C ILE A 37 9.03 5.16 4.63
N VAL A 38 8.22 4.11 4.74
CA VAL A 38 7.12 4.07 5.71
C VAL A 38 7.64 4.09 7.14
N PHE A 39 8.57 3.23 7.46
CA PHE A 39 8.99 3.06 8.86
C PHE A 39 10.15 4.00 9.26
N ASP A 40 11.16 4.18 8.43
CA ASP A 40 12.34 4.94 8.85
C ASP A 40 12.21 6.45 8.56
N GLU A 41 11.29 6.86 7.66
CA GLU A 41 11.17 8.28 7.27
C GLU A 41 9.81 8.89 7.65
N LEU A 42 8.71 8.11 7.63
CA LEU A 42 7.36 8.64 7.85
C LEU A 42 6.80 8.32 9.25
N LEU A 43 7.06 7.16 9.80
CA LEU A 43 6.57 6.76 11.13
C LEU A 43 7.59 7.08 12.23
N PRO A 44 7.15 7.18 13.50
CA PRO A 44 8.06 7.26 14.65
C PRO A 44 8.95 6.01 14.75
N GLU A 45 10.13 6.16 15.32
CA GLU A 45 11.06 5.06 15.55
C GLU A 45 10.47 3.97 16.44
N SER A 46 9.80 4.36 17.54
CA SER A 46 9.09 3.43 18.41
C SER A 46 7.58 3.49 18.17
N LEU A 47 6.98 2.32 18.05
CA LEU A 47 5.54 2.09 17.99
C LEU A 47 5.04 1.31 19.21
N SER A 48 5.83 1.31 20.30
CA SER A 48 5.50 0.58 21.51
C SER A 48 4.12 0.93 22.05
N GLY A 49 3.30 -0.10 22.31
CA GLY A 49 1.93 0.04 22.81
C GLY A 49 0.92 0.58 21.79
N LYS A 50 1.32 0.86 20.55
CA LYS A 50 0.39 1.30 19.49
C LYS A 50 -0.30 0.12 18.84
N LEU A 51 -1.60 0.25 18.60
CA LEU A 51 -2.36 -0.68 17.76
C LEU A 51 -2.23 -0.22 16.30
N LEU A 52 -1.62 -1.07 15.47
CA LEU A 52 -1.37 -0.77 14.06
C LEU A 52 -2.14 -1.73 13.16
N LEU A 53 -2.86 -1.17 12.18
CA LEU A 53 -3.42 -1.92 11.06
C LEU A 53 -2.47 -1.87 9.87
N ASP A 54 -2.06 -3.04 9.38
CA ASP A 54 -1.42 -3.24 8.08
C ASP A 54 -2.49 -3.75 7.10
N ALA A 55 -3.03 -2.85 6.29
CA ALA A 55 -4.16 -3.15 5.39
C ALA A 55 -3.65 -3.48 3.99
N GLY A 56 -3.95 -4.70 3.52
CA GLY A 56 -3.33 -5.32 2.36
C GLY A 56 -1.92 -5.78 2.71
N CYS A 57 -1.80 -6.54 3.81
CA CYS A 57 -0.49 -6.91 4.36
C CYS A 57 0.32 -7.85 3.45
N GLY A 58 -0.33 -8.48 2.45
CA GLY A 58 0.32 -9.45 1.58
C GLY A 58 0.97 -10.58 2.37
N THR A 59 2.27 -10.74 2.22
CA THR A 59 3.07 -11.73 2.96
C THR A 59 3.73 -11.17 4.23
N GLY A 60 3.31 -9.98 4.72
CA GLY A 60 3.61 -9.49 6.07
C GLY A 60 4.92 -8.73 6.25
N TRP A 61 5.53 -8.18 5.23
CA TRP A 61 6.78 -7.40 5.36
C TRP A 61 6.60 -6.13 6.20
N PHE A 62 5.49 -5.41 6.01
CA PHE A 62 5.15 -4.22 6.78
C PHE A 62 4.72 -4.58 8.21
N SER A 63 3.90 -5.62 8.36
CA SER A 63 3.50 -6.17 9.66
C SER A 63 4.72 -6.57 10.51
N LYS A 64 5.67 -7.30 9.91
CA LYS A 64 6.93 -7.69 10.57
C LYS A 64 7.71 -6.46 11.05
N LYS A 65 7.87 -5.45 10.20
CA LYS A 65 8.60 -4.24 10.57
C LYS A 65 7.89 -3.44 11.66
N ALA A 66 6.55 -3.40 11.64
CA ALA A 66 5.75 -2.76 12.69
C ALA A 66 5.93 -3.47 14.05
N ALA A 67 5.85 -4.80 14.09
CA ALA A 67 6.05 -5.59 15.28
C ALA A 67 7.48 -5.41 15.84
N GLN A 68 8.51 -5.37 14.99
CA GLN A 68 9.89 -5.08 15.39
C GLN A 68 10.05 -3.70 16.06
N ARG A 69 9.13 -2.77 15.80
CA ARG A 69 9.07 -1.44 16.45
C ARG A 69 8.17 -1.40 17.69
N GLY A 70 7.67 -2.55 18.11
CA GLY A 70 6.86 -2.71 19.33
C GLY A 70 5.36 -2.45 19.15
N ALA A 71 4.84 -2.39 17.93
CA ALA A 71 3.41 -2.27 17.69
C ALA A 71 2.68 -3.58 17.96
N ASN A 72 1.44 -3.48 18.48
CA ASN A 72 0.46 -4.55 18.40
C ASN A 72 -0.15 -4.53 17.00
N VAL A 73 0.10 -5.56 16.19
CA VAL A 73 -0.21 -5.54 14.76
C VAL A 73 -1.47 -6.33 14.45
N VAL A 74 -2.34 -5.73 13.66
CA VAL A 74 -3.43 -6.39 12.95
C VAL A 74 -3.06 -6.42 11.48
N SER A 75 -2.93 -7.61 10.91
CA SER A 75 -2.59 -7.84 9.50
C SER A 75 -3.85 -8.24 8.76
N LEU A 76 -4.34 -7.37 7.86
CA LEU A 76 -5.53 -7.60 7.07
C LEU A 76 -5.16 -7.81 5.61
N ASP A 77 -5.67 -8.89 5.02
CA ASP A 77 -5.62 -9.14 3.58
C ASP A 77 -6.86 -9.89 3.11
N LEU A 78 -7.17 -9.81 1.84
CA LEU A 78 -8.25 -10.57 1.23
C LEU A 78 -7.84 -12.04 1.01
N GLY A 79 -6.55 -12.28 0.73
CA GLY A 79 -5.96 -13.58 0.45
C GLY A 79 -5.62 -14.37 1.72
N VAL A 80 -6.35 -15.44 1.99
CA VAL A 80 -6.07 -16.33 3.15
C VAL A 80 -4.69 -17.00 3.02
N GLY A 81 -4.26 -17.33 1.79
CA GLY A 81 -2.92 -17.86 1.51
C GLY A 81 -1.82 -16.86 1.86
N LEU A 82 -2.02 -15.57 1.55
CA LEU A 82 -1.10 -14.49 1.92
C LEU A 82 -1.00 -14.32 3.45
N LEU A 83 -2.13 -14.40 4.14
CA LEU A 83 -2.16 -14.36 5.61
C LEU A 83 -1.41 -15.54 6.24
N LYS A 84 -1.46 -16.73 5.64
CA LYS A 84 -0.65 -17.89 6.09
C LYS A 84 0.84 -17.61 5.93
N GLU A 85 1.26 -16.94 4.86
CA GLU A 85 2.67 -16.52 4.68
C GLU A 85 3.07 -15.42 5.68
N THR A 86 2.14 -14.51 6.00
CA THR A 86 2.33 -13.50 7.06
C THR A 86 2.57 -14.17 8.43
N ALA A 87 1.77 -15.18 8.79
CA ALA A 87 1.90 -15.92 10.06
C ALA A 87 3.29 -16.56 10.25
N LYS A 88 3.98 -16.91 9.14
CA LYS A 88 5.34 -17.46 9.22
C LYS A 88 6.38 -16.40 9.58
N LYS A 89 6.08 -15.12 9.43
CA LYS A 89 7.04 -14.01 9.56
C LYS A 89 6.85 -13.17 10.80
N VAL A 90 5.61 -13.09 11.30
CA VAL A 90 5.24 -12.19 12.40
C VAL A 90 4.08 -12.76 13.20
N ASP A 91 4.14 -12.61 14.51
CA ASP A 91 2.99 -12.82 15.40
C ASP A 91 2.12 -11.56 15.35
N SER A 92 0.95 -11.68 14.72
CA SER A 92 -0.03 -10.60 14.55
C SER A 92 -1.45 -11.17 14.51
N LEU A 93 -2.44 -10.34 14.81
CA LEU A 93 -3.84 -10.72 14.61
C LEU A 93 -4.13 -10.72 13.09
N LEU A 94 -4.37 -11.91 12.55
CA LEU A 94 -4.66 -12.08 11.12
C LEU A 94 -6.15 -11.93 10.88
N VAL A 95 -6.52 -11.10 9.91
CA VAL A 95 -7.92 -10.84 9.54
C VAL A 95 -8.09 -10.98 8.02
N ALA A 96 -8.90 -11.94 7.61
CA ALA A 96 -9.32 -12.07 6.22
C ALA A 96 -10.47 -11.09 5.93
N GLY A 97 -10.26 -10.15 5.01
CA GLY A 97 -11.26 -9.13 4.72
C GLY A 97 -10.86 -8.15 3.64
N THR A 98 -11.84 -7.41 3.16
CA THR A 98 -11.65 -6.38 2.14
C THR A 98 -11.45 -5.00 2.75
N ALA A 99 -10.51 -4.23 2.15
CA ALA A 99 -10.31 -2.83 2.53
C ALA A 99 -11.47 -1.90 2.13
N MET A 100 -12.40 -2.37 1.30
CA MET A 100 -13.58 -1.58 0.91
C MET A 100 -14.72 -1.62 1.94
N ASN A 101 -14.65 -2.54 2.91
CA ASN A 101 -15.60 -2.65 4.02
C ASN A 101 -14.89 -3.30 5.21
N LEU A 102 -14.15 -2.49 5.96
CA LEU A 102 -13.37 -2.98 7.10
C LEU A 102 -14.27 -3.38 8.26
N CYS A 103 -14.06 -4.58 8.80
CA CYS A 103 -14.81 -5.14 9.93
C CYS A 103 -14.48 -4.49 11.29
N PHE A 104 -13.78 -3.36 11.29
CA PHE A 104 -13.39 -2.63 12.49
C PHE A 104 -14.30 -1.43 12.74
N ARG A 105 -14.46 -1.08 14.01
CA ARG A 105 -15.16 0.16 14.41
C ARG A 105 -14.38 1.39 13.99
N ASP A 106 -15.07 2.54 13.94
CA ASP A 106 -14.42 3.83 13.76
C ASP A 106 -13.38 4.05 14.87
N HIS A 107 -12.31 4.76 14.53
CA HIS A 107 -11.32 5.20 15.51
C HIS A 107 -10.70 4.05 16.33
N THR A 108 -10.38 2.93 15.69
CA THR A 108 -9.81 1.74 16.35
C THR A 108 -8.30 1.80 16.46
N PHE A 109 -7.59 2.28 15.41
CA PHE A 109 -6.15 2.13 15.28
C PHE A 109 -5.39 3.44 15.57
N ASP A 110 -4.28 3.33 16.29
CA ASP A 110 -3.35 4.46 16.49
C ASP A 110 -2.58 4.76 15.21
N VAL A 111 -2.31 3.73 14.41
CA VAL A 111 -1.60 3.84 13.12
C VAL A 111 -2.30 2.93 12.10
N VAL A 112 -2.53 3.46 10.91
CA VAL A 112 -2.95 2.67 9.73
C VAL A 112 -1.89 2.79 8.66
N VAL A 113 -1.39 1.66 8.19
CA VAL A 113 -0.47 1.55 7.06
C VAL A 113 -1.16 0.77 5.95
N SER A 114 -1.03 1.23 4.71
CA SER A 114 -1.41 0.49 3.52
C SER A 114 -0.41 0.76 2.41
N SER A 115 0.14 -0.28 1.81
CA SER A 115 1.21 -0.14 0.81
C SER A 115 0.91 -0.96 -0.42
N GLU A 116 0.74 -0.27 -1.58
CA GLU A 116 0.45 -0.86 -2.89
C GLU A 116 -0.76 -1.83 -2.85
N MET A 117 -1.81 -1.44 -2.14
CA MET A 117 -3.06 -2.21 -2.05
C MET A 117 -4.22 -1.46 -2.70
N LEU A 118 -4.24 -0.14 -2.57
CA LEU A 118 -5.38 0.71 -2.92
C LEU A 118 -5.78 0.53 -4.40
N GLU A 119 -4.80 0.49 -5.29
CA GLU A 119 -4.97 0.30 -6.74
C GLU A 119 -5.54 -1.06 -7.12
N HIS A 120 -5.44 -2.04 -6.23
CA HIS A 120 -5.93 -3.40 -6.44
C HIS A 120 -7.38 -3.59 -5.97
N THR A 121 -8.02 -2.54 -5.50
CA THR A 121 -9.45 -2.56 -5.15
C THR A 121 -10.32 -2.11 -6.32
N SER A 122 -11.57 -2.55 -6.36
CA SER A 122 -12.49 -2.14 -7.41
C SER A 122 -12.89 -0.65 -7.29
N ASP A 123 -12.82 -0.08 -6.08
CA ASP A 123 -13.01 1.34 -5.80
C ASP A 123 -11.97 1.84 -4.77
N PRO A 124 -10.87 2.46 -5.24
CA PRO A 124 -9.84 3.03 -4.36
C PRO A 124 -10.35 4.11 -3.40
N ARG A 125 -11.36 4.89 -3.81
CA ARG A 125 -11.93 5.95 -2.96
C ARG A 125 -12.66 5.38 -1.76
N ILE A 126 -13.42 4.30 -1.96
CA ILE A 126 -14.11 3.59 -0.87
C ILE A 126 -13.09 3.03 0.10
N SER A 127 -12.05 2.35 -0.41
CA SER A 127 -10.98 1.78 0.40
C SER A 127 -10.23 2.86 1.19
N PHE A 128 -9.88 3.97 0.56
CA PHE A 128 -9.25 5.11 1.24
C PHE A 128 -10.12 5.64 2.39
N ARG A 129 -11.43 5.80 2.17
CA ARG A 129 -12.38 6.25 3.20
C ARG A 129 -12.45 5.29 4.38
N GLU A 130 -12.50 3.99 4.12
CA GLU A 130 -12.54 2.97 5.17
C GLU A 130 -11.25 2.96 6.00
N LEU A 131 -10.08 3.04 5.33
CA LEU A 131 -8.79 3.17 6.01
C LEU A 131 -8.75 4.43 6.91
N ALA A 132 -9.23 5.56 6.40
CA ALA A 132 -9.28 6.82 7.16
C ALA A 132 -10.31 6.78 8.30
N ARG A 133 -11.42 6.03 8.17
CA ARG A 133 -12.46 5.88 9.19
C ARG A 133 -11.93 5.20 10.44
N VAL A 134 -11.14 4.16 10.27
CA VAL A 134 -10.66 3.35 11.40
C VAL A 134 -9.46 3.96 12.14
N VAL A 135 -8.87 5.05 11.64
CA VAL A 135 -7.81 5.79 12.35
C VAL A 135 -8.41 6.59 13.51
N LYS A 136 -7.82 6.48 14.70
CA LYS A 136 -8.19 7.28 15.89
C LYS A 136 -7.97 8.77 15.65
N PRO A 137 -8.70 9.68 16.32
CA PRO A 137 -8.32 11.09 16.40
C PRO A 137 -6.85 11.23 16.84
N ASN A 138 -6.11 12.11 16.18
CA ASN A 138 -4.66 12.27 16.32
C ASN A 138 -3.80 11.06 15.90
N GLY A 139 -4.40 9.97 15.43
CA GLY A 139 -3.70 8.79 14.88
C GLY A 139 -3.02 9.08 13.54
N LEU A 140 -2.09 8.23 13.17
CA LEU A 140 -1.32 8.36 11.93
C LEU A 140 -1.90 7.47 10.84
N PHE A 141 -1.97 8.03 9.65
CA PHE A 141 -2.31 7.36 8.40
C PHE A 141 -1.12 7.42 7.46
N VAL A 142 -0.64 6.27 6.98
CA VAL A 142 0.45 6.19 6.01
C VAL A 142 0.03 5.29 4.86
N LEU A 143 0.14 5.82 3.64
CA LEU A 143 -0.25 5.12 2.42
C LEU A 143 0.89 5.21 1.40
N THR A 144 1.15 4.13 0.66
CA THR A 144 1.87 4.19 -0.62
C THR A 144 1.02 3.59 -1.74
N THR A 145 1.11 4.17 -2.93
CA THR A 145 0.36 3.72 -4.12
C THR A 145 1.07 4.19 -5.39
N PRO A 146 0.93 3.48 -6.52
CA PRO A 146 1.47 3.96 -7.79
C PRO A 146 0.71 5.20 -8.27
N ASN A 147 1.46 6.09 -8.90
CA ASN A 147 0.95 7.35 -9.43
C ASN A 147 0.37 7.16 -10.84
N LYS A 148 -0.86 7.55 -11.03
CA LYS A 148 -1.59 7.41 -12.31
C LYS A 148 -0.89 8.04 -13.52
N VAL A 149 0.02 8.99 -13.30
CA VAL A 149 0.84 9.58 -14.37
C VAL A 149 1.62 8.50 -15.14
N TRP A 150 2.03 7.41 -14.47
CA TRP A 150 2.75 6.29 -15.07
C TRP A 150 1.87 5.13 -15.55
N HIS A 151 0.55 5.23 -15.44
CA HIS A 151 -0.36 4.15 -15.84
C HIS A 151 -0.22 3.75 -17.31
N PHE A 152 0.19 4.69 -18.18
CA PHE A 152 0.48 4.40 -19.59
C PHE A 152 1.53 3.30 -19.78
N SER A 153 2.51 3.21 -18.89
CA SER A 153 3.56 2.18 -18.93
C SER A 153 2.99 0.77 -18.74
N VAL A 154 1.97 0.65 -17.90
CA VAL A 154 1.23 -0.60 -17.65
C VAL A 154 0.41 -0.97 -18.88
N VAL A 155 -0.30 -0.01 -19.46
CA VAL A 155 -1.09 -0.23 -20.69
C VAL A 155 -0.17 -0.73 -21.82
N LEU A 156 1.00 -0.09 -21.99
CA LEU A 156 1.99 -0.51 -22.98
C LEU A 156 2.54 -1.92 -22.69
N ALA A 157 2.90 -2.20 -21.44
CA ALA A 157 3.42 -3.52 -21.05
C ALA A 157 2.38 -4.64 -21.24
N ASN A 158 1.11 -4.35 -21.00
CA ASN A 158 0.00 -5.29 -21.25
C ASN A 158 -0.21 -5.49 -22.76
N ALA A 159 -0.16 -4.44 -23.58
CA ALA A 159 -0.26 -4.54 -25.04
C ALA A 159 0.89 -5.37 -25.65
N LEU A 160 2.07 -5.34 -25.04
CA LEU A 160 3.25 -6.12 -25.43
C LEU A 160 3.30 -7.51 -24.79
N ASN A 161 2.28 -7.93 -24.02
CA ASN A 161 2.23 -9.19 -23.27
C ASN A 161 3.44 -9.44 -22.33
N ILE A 162 4.05 -8.36 -21.82
CA ILE A 162 5.21 -8.44 -20.92
C ILE A 162 4.77 -8.71 -19.48
N ARG A 163 3.53 -8.32 -19.10
CA ARG A 163 3.01 -8.46 -17.74
C ARG A 163 2.10 -9.67 -17.61
N ARG A 164 2.24 -10.37 -16.45
CA ARG A 164 1.37 -11.51 -16.09
C ARG A 164 0.18 -11.10 -15.20
N TYR A 165 0.21 -9.91 -14.62
CA TYR A 165 -0.83 -9.43 -13.72
C TYR A 165 -2.13 -9.12 -14.47
N LYS A 166 -3.25 -9.65 -13.97
CA LYS A 166 -4.59 -9.50 -14.55
C LYS A 166 -5.62 -8.95 -13.56
N GLY A 167 -5.18 -8.50 -12.36
CA GLY A 167 -6.05 -7.93 -11.35
C GLY A 167 -6.53 -6.51 -11.64
N TYR A 168 -7.08 -5.85 -10.63
CA TYR A 168 -7.43 -4.43 -10.74
C TYR A 168 -6.18 -3.56 -10.73
N GLU A 169 -6.18 -2.50 -11.56
CA GLU A 169 -5.11 -1.51 -11.67
C GLU A 169 -5.71 -0.10 -11.68
N ASN A 170 -6.42 0.25 -10.62
CA ASN A 170 -7.09 1.52 -10.43
C ASN A 170 -6.13 2.56 -9.83
N TRP A 171 -5.10 2.92 -10.56
CA TRP A 171 -4.07 3.87 -10.12
C TRP A 171 -4.64 5.25 -9.82
N VAL A 172 -4.16 5.88 -8.74
CA VAL A 172 -4.70 7.10 -8.19
C VAL A 172 -3.83 8.29 -8.57
N ARG A 173 -4.45 9.44 -8.84
CA ARG A 173 -3.72 10.69 -9.10
C ARG A 173 -3.33 11.37 -7.81
N TRP A 174 -2.22 12.08 -7.83
CA TRP A 174 -1.78 12.89 -6.70
C TRP A 174 -2.88 13.85 -6.16
N PRO A 175 -3.59 14.63 -6.99
CA PRO A 175 -4.67 15.49 -6.50
C PRO A 175 -5.85 14.73 -5.88
N ASP A 176 -6.14 13.50 -6.34
CA ASP A 176 -7.21 12.70 -5.76
C ASP A 176 -6.88 12.33 -4.31
N LEU A 177 -5.63 11.96 -4.02
CA LEU A 177 -5.17 11.67 -2.65
C LEU A 177 -5.27 12.90 -1.74
N GLN A 178 -4.98 14.09 -2.25
CA GLN A 178 -5.13 15.34 -1.51
C GLN A 178 -6.61 15.62 -1.19
N THR A 179 -7.49 15.52 -2.18
CA THR A 179 -8.93 15.74 -2.02
C THR A 179 -9.53 14.72 -1.05
N TRP A 180 -9.21 13.43 -1.21
CA TRP A 180 -9.71 12.38 -0.34
C TRP A 180 -9.21 12.53 1.10
N SER A 181 -7.99 13.04 1.29
CA SER A 181 -7.49 13.34 2.63
C SER A 181 -8.33 14.42 3.31
N ILE A 182 -8.64 15.51 2.61
CA ILE A 182 -9.50 16.59 3.12
C ILE A 182 -10.91 16.06 3.44
N ASP A 183 -11.53 15.34 2.48
CA ASP A 183 -12.89 14.80 2.62
C ASP A 183 -13.01 13.86 3.84
N ASN A 184 -11.91 13.20 4.23
CA ASN A 184 -11.87 12.24 5.34
C ASN A 184 -11.22 12.78 6.62
N ARG A 185 -11.08 14.11 6.74
CA ARG A 185 -10.50 14.77 7.92
C ARG A 185 -9.09 14.29 8.24
N LEU A 186 -8.28 14.07 7.23
CA LEU A 186 -6.87 13.74 7.36
C LEU A 186 -6.03 15.00 7.05
N GLY A 187 -5.39 15.54 8.07
CA GLY A 187 -4.39 16.60 7.90
C GLY A 187 -3.12 16.03 7.30
N VAL A 188 -2.86 16.30 6.01
CA VAL A 188 -1.67 15.82 5.31
C VAL A 188 -0.42 16.49 5.92
N LEU A 189 0.47 15.69 6.47
CA LEU A 189 1.74 16.12 7.05
C LEU A 189 2.85 16.09 6.00
N GLU A 190 2.84 15.06 5.14
CA GLU A 190 3.82 14.90 4.07
C GLU A 190 3.19 14.13 2.90
N MET A 191 3.46 14.60 1.69
CA MET A 191 3.29 13.81 0.46
C MET A 191 4.58 13.87 -0.34
N ARG A 192 5.06 12.72 -0.78
CA ARG A 192 6.29 12.62 -1.55
C ARG A 192 6.21 11.55 -2.62
N GLY A 193 6.90 11.78 -3.72
CA GLY A 193 7.16 10.77 -4.73
C GLY A 193 8.44 9.98 -4.44
N PHE A 194 8.54 8.81 -5.05
CA PHE A 194 9.78 8.02 -5.12
C PHE A 194 9.79 7.19 -6.40
N HIS A 195 11.00 6.75 -6.83
CA HIS A 195 11.24 6.16 -8.15
C HIS A 195 10.87 7.10 -9.30
N LEU A 196 11.83 7.93 -9.74
CA LEU A 196 11.60 8.86 -10.85
C LEU A 196 11.35 8.15 -12.19
N PHE A 197 11.90 6.94 -12.37
CA PHE A 197 11.70 6.08 -13.54
C PHE A 197 11.71 4.59 -13.14
N PRO A 198 11.37 3.67 -14.07
CA PRO A 198 11.22 2.24 -13.76
C PRO A 198 12.42 1.64 -13.03
N PHE A 199 12.15 1.02 -11.90
CA PHE A 199 13.15 0.48 -10.96
C PHE A 199 13.54 -0.99 -11.27
N GLN A 200 13.07 -1.55 -12.36
CA GLN A 200 13.41 -2.90 -12.81
C GLN A 200 14.88 -3.03 -13.22
N TRP A 201 15.52 -1.94 -13.59
CA TRP A 201 16.90 -1.90 -14.04
C TRP A 201 17.87 -1.66 -12.88
N LYS A 202 18.49 -2.75 -12.40
CA LYS A 202 19.40 -2.72 -11.23
C LYS A 202 20.53 -1.68 -11.36
N LEU A 203 21.05 -1.48 -12.57
CA LEU A 203 22.12 -0.49 -12.86
C LEU A 203 21.77 0.92 -12.38
N PHE A 204 20.51 1.29 -12.38
CA PHE A 204 20.06 2.63 -12.03
C PHE A 204 19.60 2.79 -10.57
N HIS A 205 19.69 1.76 -9.73
CA HIS A 205 19.21 1.84 -8.34
C HIS A 205 19.90 2.93 -7.52
N THR A 206 21.21 3.12 -7.70
CA THR A 206 21.96 4.20 -7.03
C THR A 206 21.47 5.57 -7.47
N LEU A 207 21.28 5.76 -8.77
CA LEU A 207 20.76 7.01 -9.34
C LEU A 207 19.32 7.27 -8.87
N LEU A 208 18.46 6.26 -8.89
CA LEU A 208 17.09 6.37 -8.37
C LEU A 208 17.08 6.77 -6.89
N THR A 209 17.94 6.17 -6.08
CA THR A 209 18.07 6.51 -4.66
C THR A 209 18.54 7.96 -4.47
N PHE A 210 19.44 8.44 -5.32
CA PHE A 210 19.84 9.84 -5.31
C PHE A 210 18.70 10.78 -5.72
N LEU A 211 17.97 10.44 -6.77
CA LEU A 211 16.87 11.27 -7.30
C LEU A 211 15.65 11.31 -6.36
N ASP A 212 15.44 10.28 -5.53
CA ASP A 212 14.35 10.26 -4.56
C ASP A 212 14.41 11.38 -3.50
N ARG A 213 15.59 12.00 -3.32
CA ARG A 213 15.71 13.22 -2.47
C ARG A 213 14.80 14.35 -2.94
N PHE A 214 14.49 14.38 -4.22
CA PHE A 214 13.58 15.37 -4.81
C PHE A 214 12.10 14.99 -4.69
N GLY A 215 11.77 13.87 -4.08
CA GLY A 215 10.40 13.38 -3.93
C GLY A 215 9.46 14.34 -3.19
N ARG A 216 9.99 15.19 -2.32
CA ARG A 216 9.24 16.24 -1.62
C ARG A 216 9.03 17.52 -2.45
N SER A 217 9.74 17.68 -3.54
CA SER A 217 9.59 18.81 -4.47
C SER A 217 8.47 18.56 -5.49
N SER A 218 8.24 19.55 -6.38
CA SER A 218 7.30 19.41 -7.48
C SER A 218 7.61 18.20 -8.39
N LEU A 219 8.88 17.79 -8.47
CA LEU A 219 9.29 16.61 -9.23
C LEU A 219 8.68 15.31 -8.67
N GLY A 220 8.41 15.25 -7.36
CA GLY A 220 7.75 14.12 -6.73
C GLY A 220 6.40 13.76 -7.35
N LYS A 221 5.67 14.74 -7.87
CA LYS A 221 4.39 14.55 -8.57
C LYS A 221 4.53 13.76 -9.88
N LEU A 222 5.74 13.68 -10.42
CA LEU A 222 6.05 12.94 -11.65
C LEU A 222 6.69 11.58 -11.38
N MET A 223 6.93 11.22 -10.11
CA MET A 223 7.51 9.93 -9.74
C MET A 223 6.48 8.81 -9.81
N ILE A 224 6.97 7.57 -9.94
CA ILE A 224 6.15 6.37 -10.16
C ILE A 224 5.25 6.08 -8.98
N ASN A 225 5.77 6.20 -7.76
CA ASN A 225 5.03 5.92 -6.53
C ASN A 225 4.87 7.19 -5.69
N VAL A 226 3.79 7.25 -4.96
CA VAL A 226 3.47 8.31 -4.01
C VAL A 226 3.39 7.72 -2.61
N ALA A 227 3.99 8.40 -1.64
CA ALA A 227 3.77 8.14 -0.22
C ALA A 227 3.05 9.33 0.43
N VAL A 228 2.05 9.04 1.24
CA VAL A 228 1.26 10.02 2.00
C VAL A 228 1.42 9.70 3.48
N LYS A 229 1.76 10.69 4.28
CA LYS A 229 1.61 10.68 5.74
C LYS A 229 0.60 11.73 6.13
N ALA A 230 -0.40 11.33 6.91
CA ALA A 230 -1.42 12.23 7.42
C ALA A 230 -1.75 11.93 8.88
N ARG A 231 -2.39 12.89 9.53
CA ARG A 231 -2.92 12.76 10.89
C ARG A 231 -4.43 12.93 10.86
N LYS A 232 -5.14 12.10 11.59
CA LYS A 232 -6.59 12.23 11.74
C LYS A 232 -6.91 13.40 12.65
N ASN A 233 -7.74 14.32 12.14
CA ASN A 233 -8.28 15.46 12.90
C ASN A 233 -9.49 15.05 13.74
#